data_407297aef10e03b6c87fd8cec159bcd8
#
_entry.id   407297aef10e03b6c87fd8cec159bcd8
#
_cell.length_a   1.000
_cell.length_b   1.000
_cell.length_c   1.000
_cell.angle_alpha   90.00
_cell.angle_beta   90.00
_cell.angle_gamma   90.00
#
_symmetry.space_group_name_H-M   'P 1'
#
loop_
_entity.id
_entity.type
_entity.pdbx_description
1 polymer ?
#
loop_
_entity_poly.entity_id
_entity_poly.type
_entity_poly.pdbx_seq_one_letter_code
_entity_poly.pdbx_strand_id
1 'polypeptide(L)'
;MAVRCPRKGDSTGPAKVRRLDKNDAMLAAEVERAITATTALSSELGLVVAEARIVGNSNKLGLRLLPCDVFARVAFSGQEAFQFEIEIARGLTEIGSPVASLDTRVEPRVYKRDGFAFTLWRHYEQPGIDPSAASYAKALEGLHAGMAQLDVVAPHFSDRVSEAQRLLGSHDRTPRLDTSDRELLLQTLRRCGRRIYERSSREQLLHGEPHPGNVLSTAAGVLFIDLETCCRGPAEFDLAHVPEAVCEAYSGADPELIQESRRLVLAMVAAWRWDTDDQFPKGARAGRALLRALRAGPPWPTLDVVMNQET
;
A
#
# COMPACT_ATOMS: atom_id res chain seq x y z
N MET A 1 34.98 60.54 -22.61
CA MET A 1 33.53 60.20 -22.47
C MET A 1 33.37 58.71 -22.80
N ALA A 2 33.35 57.84 -21.79
CA ALA A 2 33.24 56.42 -21.97
C ALA A 2 31.84 55.97 -21.53
N VAL A 3 31.07 55.47 -22.48
CA VAL A 3 29.69 54.95 -22.29
C VAL A 3 29.80 53.58 -21.69
N ARG A 4 29.28 53.37 -20.46
CA ARG A 4 29.13 52.07 -19.80
C ARG A 4 27.91 51.36 -20.34
N CYS A 5 28.10 50.15 -20.84
CA CYS A 5 27.06 49.19 -21.22
C CYS A 5 26.51 48.47 -19.94
N PRO A 6 25.20 48.28 -19.75
CA PRO A 6 24.68 47.54 -18.60
C PRO A 6 24.80 46.03 -18.78
N ARG A 7 25.26 45.34 -17.74
CA ARG A 7 25.34 43.88 -17.65
C ARG A 7 23.91 43.29 -17.55
N LYS A 8 23.55 42.47 -18.51
CA LYS A 8 22.47 41.50 -18.36
C LYS A 8 22.97 40.36 -17.46
N GLY A 9 22.33 40.21 -16.35
CA GLY A 9 22.49 39.02 -15.49
C GLY A 9 21.14 38.68 -14.91
N ASP A 10 20.46 37.74 -15.48
CA ASP A 10 19.48 36.90 -14.80
C ASP A 10 19.46 35.57 -15.53
N SER A 11 20.28 34.66 -15.01
CA SER A 11 20.19 33.24 -15.33
C SER A 11 19.09 32.63 -14.48
N THR A 12 17.87 32.57 -15.02
CA THR A 12 16.85 31.62 -14.54
C THR A 12 17.36 30.21 -14.83
N GLY A 13 17.90 29.58 -13.81
CA GLY A 13 18.24 28.16 -13.87
C GLY A 13 17.00 27.36 -14.24
N PRO A 14 17.17 26.19 -14.91
CA PRO A 14 16.06 25.35 -15.29
C PRO A 14 15.29 24.96 -14.03
N ALA A 15 13.96 25.16 -14.05
CA ALA A 15 13.06 24.69 -13.02
C ALA A 15 13.38 23.21 -12.76
N LYS A 16 13.74 22.87 -11.52
CA LYS A 16 13.92 21.47 -11.10
C LYS A 16 12.63 20.74 -11.41
N VAL A 17 12.64 19.88 -12.42
CA VAL A 17 11.56 18.94 -12.67
C VAL A 17 11.51 18.06 -11.44
N ARG A 18 10.46 18.19 -10.63
CA ARG A 18 10.19 17.34 -9.48
C ARG A 18 10.12 15.90 -10.00
N ARG A 19 11.02 15.03 -9.55
CA ARG A 19 10.86 13.60 -9.72
C ARG A 19 9.61 13.24 -8.92
N LEU A 20 8.57 12.81 -9.60
CA LEU A 20 7.34 12.33 -8.97
C LEU A 20 7.65 10.97 -8.37
N ASP A 21 7.88 10.93 -7.07
CA ASP A 21 8.03 9.68 -6.33
C ASP A 21 6.66 9.00 -6.23
N LYS A 22 6.66 7.67 -6.33
CA LYS A 22 5.45 6.83 -6.48
C LYS A 22 4.46 6.91 -5.29
N ASN A 23 4.81 7.61 -4.20
CA ASN A 23 4.07 7.61 -2.93
C ASN A 23 3.68 8.99 -2.41
N ASP A 24 3.83 10.07 -3.20
CA ASP A 24 3.48 11.42 -2.75
C ASP A 24 1.98 11.70 -2.90
N ALA A 25 1.38 12.30 -1.87
CA ALA A 25 0.07 12.93 -2.00
C ALA A 25 0.11 14.01 -3.09
N MET A 26 -0.95 14.11 -3.88
CA MET A 26 -1.07 15.14 -4.92
C MET A 26 -1.16 16.52 -4.28
N LEU A 27 -0.48 17.50 -4.88
CA LEU A 27 -0.61 18.91 -4.49
C LEU A 27 -1.99 19.44 -4.90
N ALA A 28 -2.46 20.50 -4.25
CA ALA A 28 -3.78 21.06 -4.50
C ALA A 28 -4.08 21.31 -5.99
N ALA A 29 -3.15 21.89 -6.74
CA ALA A 29 -3.30 22.10 -8.18
C ALA A 29 -3.32 20.80 -9.00
N GLU A 30 -2.64 19.75 -8.54
CA GLU A 30 -2.67 18.43 -9.16
C GLU A 30 -4.01 17.73 -8.87
N VAL A 31 -4.54 17.88 -7.66
CA VAL A 31 -5.87 17.36 -7.27
C VAL A 31 -6.97 17.99 -8.14
N GLU A 32 -6.95 19.32 -8.35
CA GLU A 32 -7.92 20.00 -9.21
C GLU A 32 -7.88 19.48 -10.65
N ARG A 33 -6.68 19.30 -11.21
CA ARG A 33 -6.49 18.71 -12.54
C ARG A 33 -6.98 17.28 -12.59
N ALA A 34 -6.69 16.47 -11.57
CA ALA A 34 -7.12 15.08 -11.46
C ALA A 34 -8.65 14.97 -11.40
N ILE A 35 -9.31 15.83 -10.62
CA ILE A 35 -10.79 15.92 -10.55
C ILE A 35 -11.37 16.26 -11.93
N THR A 36 -10.82 17.28 -12.60
CA THR A 36 -11.28 17.67 -13.94
C THR A 36 -11.13 16.53 -14.93
N ALA A 37 -9.97 15.88 -14.97
CA ALA A 37 -9.70 14.74 -15.85
C ALA A 37 -10.60 13.54 -15.53
N THR A 38 -10.86 13.26 -14.24
CA THR A 38 -11.75 12.17 -13.79
C THR A 38 -13.19 12.42 -14.24
N THR A 39 -13.71 13.63 -14.04
CA THR A 39 -15.07 14.02 -14.44
C THR A 39 -15.27 13.91 -15.96
N ALA A 40 -14.32 14.42 -16.74
CA ALA A 40 -14.37 14.35 -18.19
C ALA A 40 -14.31 12.90 -18.69
N LEU A 41 -13.39 12.08 -18.15
CA LEU A 41 -13.31 10.65 -18.46
C LEU A 41 -14.61 9.91 -18.12
N SER A 42 -15.16 10.14 -16.94
CA SER A 42 -16.40 9.49 -16.50
C SER A 42 -17.57 9.82 -17.40
N SER A 43 -17.68 11.07 -17.86
CA SER A 43 -18.71 11.50 -18.81
C SER A 43 -18.58 10.79 -20.17
N GLU A 44 -17.36 10.61 -20.68
CA GLU A 44 -17.08 9.85 -21.92
C GLU A 44 -17.45 8.37 -21.79
N LEU A 45 -17.34 7.82 -20.57
CA LEU A 45 -17.75 6.46 -20.25
C LEU A 45 -19.27 6.32 -19.97
N GLY A 46 -20.05 7.40 -20.11
CA GLY A 46 -21.49 7.40 -19.89
C GLY A 46 -21.90 7.47 -18.41
N LEU A 47 -20.98 7.77 -17.50
CA LEU A 47 -21.26 7.97 -16.08
C LEU A 47 -21.68 9.43 -15.84
N VAL A 48 -22.81 9.64 -15.17
CA VAL A 48 -23.27 11.00 -14.79
C VAL A 48 -22.53 11.43 -13.52
N VAL A 49 -21.69 12.46 -13.64
CA VAL A 49 -20.94 13.03 -12.51
C VAL A 49 -21.28 14.50 -12.36
N ALA A 50 -21.94 14.86 -11.26
CA ALA A 50 -22.22 16.24 -10.88
C ALA A 50 -21.24 16.74 -9.79
N GLU A 51 -20.71 15.84 -9.00
CA GLU A 51 -19.76 16.15 -7.91
C GLU A 51 -18.70 15.04 -7.77
N ALA A 52 -17.46 15.43 -7.55
CA ALA A 52 -16.38 14.53 -7.18
C ALA A 52 -15.88 14.90 -5.77
N ARG A 53 -16.15 14.03 -4.79
CA ARG A 53 -15.73 14.22 -3.39
C ARG A 53 -14.39 13.51 -3.15
N ILE A 54 -13.44 14.22 -2.56
CA ILE A 54 -12.19 13.63 -2.11
C ILE A 54 -12.47 12.73 -0.90
N VAL A 55 -12.11 11.46 -1.02
CA VAL A 55 -12.17 10.47 0.07
C VAL A 55 -10.82 10.35 0.76
N GLY A 56 -9.74 10.46 0.00
CA GLY A 56 -8.38 10.43 0.52
C GLY A 56 -7.37 10.92 -0.51
N ASN A 57 -6.23 11.40 -0.05
CA ASN A 57 -5.11 11.84 -0.88
C ASN A 57 -3.81 11.43 -0.19
N SER A 58 -3.33 10.23 -0.50
CA SER A 58 -2.06 9.67 -0.01
C SER A 58 -1.16 9.35 -1.22
N ASN A 59 -0.73 8.11 -1.38
CA ASN A 59 -0.04 7.61 -2.58
C ASN A 59 -0.93 7.66 -3.83
N LYS A 60 -2.25 7.70 -3.66
CA LYS A 60 -3.26 7.86 -4.71
C LYS A 60 -4.37 8.77 -4.23
N LEU A 61 -4.99 9.48 -5.16
CA LEU A 61 -6.18 10.26 -4.89
C LEU A 61 -7.41 9.35 -5.03
N GLY A 62 -8.20 9.25 -3.96
CA GLY A 62 -9.50 8.58 -3.95
C GLY A 62 -10.63 9.58 -4.09
N LEU A 63 -11.50 9.38 -5.07
CA LEU A 63 -12.65 10.24 -5.35
C LEU A 63 -13.95 9.42 -5.33
N ARG A 64 -14.98 9.90 -4.61
CA ARG A 64 -16.36 9.43 -4.78
C ARG A 64 -17.05 10.32 -5.81
N LEU A 65 -17.58 9.73 -6.87
CA LEU A 65 -18.25 10.40 -7.96
C LEU A 65 -19.77 10.31 -7.77
N LEU A 66 -20.44 11.45 -7.69
CA LEU A 66 -21.87 11.53 -7.44
C LEU A 66 -22.61 12.16 -8.63
N PRO A 67 -23.86 11.76 -8.94
CA PRO A 67 -24.67 10.76 -8.27
C PRO A 67 -24.41 9.31 -8.71
N CYS A 68 -23.48 9.06 -9.65
CA CYS A 68 -23.25 7.71 -10.18
C CYS A 68 -22.70 6.71 -9.15
N ASP A 69 -22.23 7.20 -8.01
CA ASP A 69 -21.75 6.45 -6.86
C ASP A 69 -20.59 5.48 -7.20
N VAL A 70 -19.62 6.01 -7.96
CA VAL A 70 -18.37 5.32 -8.34
C VAL A 70 -17.25 5.81 -7.43
N PHE A 71 -16.36 4.90 -7.03
CA PHE A 71 -15.09 5.24 -6.41
C PHE A 71 -13.98 5.19 -7.47
N ALA A 72 -13.37 6.34 -7.74
CA ALA A 72 -12.24 6.44 -8.65
C ALA A 72 -10.93 6.53 -7.86
N ARG A 73 -9.97 5.66 -8.20
CA ARG A 73 -8.57 5.79 -7.75
C ARG A 73 -7.77 6.44 -8.87
N VAL A 74 -7.05 7.50 -8.53
CA VAL A 74 -6.31 8.32 -9.49
C VAL A 74 -4.84 8.39 -9.07
N ALA A 75 -3.96 8.15 -10.03
CA ALA A 75 -2.52 8.28 -9.85
C ALA A 75 -1.90 8.97 -11.08
N PHE A 76 -0.64 9.40 -11.00
CA PHE A 76 0.08 9.83 -12.19
C PHE A 76 0.31 8.67 -13.15
N SER A 77 0.26 8.95 -14.46
CA SER A 77 0.51 7.94 -15.49
C SER A 77 1.92 7.32 -15.35
N GLY A 78 2.03 6.02 -15.63
CA GLY A 78 3.30 5.26 -15.51
C GLY A 78 3.33 4.33 -14.30
N GLN A 79 2.25 4.22 -13.53
CA GLN A 79 2.14 3.25 -12.45
C GLN A 79 1.57 1.92 -13.00
N GLU A 80 2.41 0.92 -13.11
CA GLU A 80 2.03 -0.43 -13.60
C GLU A 80 1.19 -1.21 -12.58
N ALA A 81 1.27 -0.84 -11.29
CA ALA A 81 0.56 -1.50 -10.19
C ALA A 81 -0.98 -1.57 -10.39
N PHE A 82 -1.58 -0.60 -11.06
CA PHE A 82 -3.02 -0.60 -11.34
C PHE A 82 -3.47 -1.75 -12.25
N GLN A 83 -2.65 -2.14 -13.24
CA GLN A 83 -3.01 -3.25 -14.13
C GLN A 83 -3.01 -4.57 -13.37
N PHE A 84 -2.00 -4.79 -12.54
CA PHE A 84 -1.90 -5.97 -11.68
C PHE A 84 -3.06 -6.04 -10.68
N GLU A 85 -3.38 -4.91 -10.03
CA GLU A 85 -4.50 -4.82 -9.10
C GLU A 85 -5.86 -5.19 -9.76
N ILE A 86 -6.11 -4.69 -10.98
CA ILE A 86 -7.33 -5.01 -11.75
C ILE A 86 -7.40 -6.51 -12.05
N GLU A 87 -6.31 -7.12 -12.47
CA GLU A 87 -6.24 -8.54 -12.79
C GLU A 87 -6.60 -9.40 -11.56
N ILE A 88 -5.99 -9.11 -10.41
CA ILE A 88 -6.28 -9.78 -9.15
C ILE A 88 -7.74 -9.56 -8.73
N ALA A 89 -8.21 -8.30 -8.74
CA ALA A 89 -9.57 -7.98 -8.31
C ALA A 89 -10.63 -8.67 -9.16
N ARG A 90 -10.43 -8.74 -10.48
CA ARG A 90 -11.34 -9.45 -11.39
C ARG A 90 -11.41 -10.94 -11.05
N GLY A 91 -10.27 -11.61 -11.00
CA GLY A 91 -10.22 -13.04 -10.70
C GLY A 91 -10.85 -13.36 -9.35
N LEU A 92 -10.56 -12.56 -8.29
CA LEU A 92 -11.16 -12.73 -6.97
C LEU A 92 -12.68 -12.47 -6.97
N THR A 93 -13.14 -11.46 -7.72
CA THR A 93 -14.58 -11.17 -7.83
C THR A 93 -15.32 -12.29 -8.54
N GLU A 94 -14.76 -12.85 -9.62
CA GLU A 94 -15.35 -13.96 -10.39
C GLU A 94 -15.57 -15.22 -9.56
N ILE A 95 -14.69 -15.50 -8.59
CA ILE A 95 -14.82 -16.64 -7.67
C ILE A 95 -15.54 -16.29 -6.35
N GLY A 96 -16.06 -15.06 -6.22
CA GLY A 96 -16.83 -14.64 -5.06
C GLY A 96 -16.03 -14.40 -3.79
N SER A 97 -14.73 -14.09 -3.92
CA SER A 97 -13.88 -13.74 -2.77
C SER A 97 -14.26 -12.37 -2.18
N PRO A 98 -13.97 -12.12 -0.88
CA PRO A 98 -14.38 -10.92 -0.18
C PRO A 98 -13.48 -9.72 -0.52
N VAL A 99 -13.55 -9.24 -1.75
CA VAL A 99 -12.82 -8.07 -2.25
C VAL A 99 -13.78 -7.02 -2.79
N ALA A 100 -13.37 -5.74 -2.76
CA ALA A 100 -14.08 -4.71 -3.45
C ALA A 100 -14.04 -4.95 -4.96
N SER A 101 -15.17 -4.77 -5.64
CA SER A 101 -15.30 -5.03 -7.08
C SER A 101 -15.10 -3.75 -7.90
N LEU A 102 -14.59 -3.93 -9.12
CA LEU A 102 -14.60 -2.89 -10.14
C LEU A 102 -16.03 -2.52 -10.54
N ASP A 103 -16.23 -1.29 -11.01
CA ASP A 103 -17.55 -0.86 -11.49
C ASP A 103 -17.91 -1.61 -12.77
N THR A 104 -19.07 -2.30 -12.74
CA THR A 104 -19.51 -3.16 -13.85
C THR A 104 -20.14 -2.40 -15.01
N ARG A 105 -20.39 -1.11 -14.87
CA ARG A 105 -20.96 -0.24 -15.93
C ARG A 105 -19.90 0.18 -16.95
N VAL A 106 -18.62 0.00 -16.62
CA VAL A 106 -17.49 0.34 -17.48
C VAL A 106 -16.57 -0.85 -17.65
N GLU A 107 -15.78 -0.84 -18.71
CA GLU A 107 -14.78 -1.90 -18.92
C GLU A 107 -13.76 -1.92 -17.78
N PRO A 108 -13.45 -3.08 -17.16
CA PRO A 108 -12.52 -3.19 -16.04
C PRO A 108 -11.06 -3.09 -16.54
N ARG A 109 -10.56 -1.89 -16.71
CA ARG A 109 -9.20 -1.59 -17.17
C ARG A 109 -8.65 -0.31 -16.58
N VAL A 110 -7.36 -0.08 -16.76
CA VAL A 110 -6.73 1.21 -16.47
C VAL A 110 -7.07 2.20 -17.59
N TYR A 111 -7.66 3.30 -17.21
CA TYR A 111 -7.91 4.43 -18.11
C TYR A 111 -6.78 5.45 -17.96
N LYS A 112 -6.48 6.20 -19.04
CA LYS A 112 -5.44 7.25 -19.00
C LYS A 112 -5.98 8.53 -19.61
N ARG A 113 -5.77 9.68 -18.93
CA ARG A 113 -6.15 11.00 -19.41
C ARG A 113 -5.30 12.08 -18.74
N ASP A 114 -4.88 13.09 -19.49
CA ASP A 114 -4.22 14.32 -19.00
C ASP A 114 -3.04 14.08 -18.03
N GLY A 115 -2.29 13.01 -18.26
CA GLY A 115 -1.15 12.62 -17.42
C GLY A 115 -1.51 11.79 -16.18
N PHE A 116 -2.78 11.43 -16.01
CA PHE A 116 -3.26 10.57 -14.93
C PHE A 116 -3.66 9.18 -15.43
N ALA A 117 -3.60 8.21 -14.53
CA ALA A 117 -4.14 6.87 -14.66
C ALA A 117 -5.29 6.68 -13.66
N PHE A 118 -6.34 5.97 -14.06
CA PHE A 118 -7.57 5.81 -13.29
C PHE A 118 -8.01 4.37 -13.25
N THR A 119 -8.54 3.96 -12.08
CA THR A 119 -9.33 2.74 -11.94
C THR A 119 -10.66 3.09 -11.30
N LEU A 120 -11.74 2.45 -11.77
CA LEU A 120 -13.12 2.76 -11.37
C LEU A 120 -13.71 1.55 -10.64
N TRP A 121 -14.13 1.78 -9.42
CA TRP A 121 -14.59 0.78 -8.47
C TRP A 121 -16.02 1.08 -8.03
N ARG A 122 -16.75 0.06 -7.63
CA ARG A 122 -17.99 0.24 -6.90
C ARG A 122 -17.69 0.96 -5.59
N HIS A 123 -18.47 1.98 -5.27
CA HIS A 123 -18.42 2.61 -3.95
C HIS A 123 -19.16 1.73 -2.93
N TYR A 124 -18.60 1.61 -1.72
CA TYR A 124 -19.20 0.88 -0.61
C TYR A 124 -19.42 1.83 0.55
N GLU A 125 -20.69 1.93 1.01
CA GLU A 125 -21.01 2.65 2.23
C GLU A 125 -20.45 1.88 3.43
N GLN A 126 -19.77 2.60 4.31
CA GLN A 126 -19.22 2.05 5.54
C GLN A 126 -20.06 2.51 6.72
N PRO A 127 -20.58 1.61 7.58
CA PRO A 127 -21.40 1.96 8.74
C PRO A 127 -20.59 2.65 9.85
N GLY A 128 -19.28 2.83 9.71
CA GLY A 128 -18.41 3.45 10.72
C GLY A 128 -18.16 2.55 11.94
N ILE A 129 -18.38 1.26 11.80
CA ILE A 129 -18.13 0.25 12.85
C ILE A 129 -17.07 -0.71 12.33
N ASP A 130 -16.02 -0.89 13.11
CA ASP A 130 -14.98 -1.85 12.79
C ASP A 130 -15.52 -3.28 12.81
N PRO A 131 -15.04 -4.18 11.93
CA PRO A 131 -15.46 -5.56 11.92
C PRO A 131 -14.99 -6.27 13.21
N SER A 132 -15.78 -7.23 13.69
CA SER A 132 -15.32 -8.10 14.77
C SER A 132 -14.10 -8.92 14.31
N ALA A 133 -13.23 -9.30 15.24
CA ALA A 133 -12.06 -10.14 14.95
C ALA A 133 -12.46 -11.44 14.22
N ALA A 134 -13.55 -12.07 14.63
CA ALA A 134 -14.05 -13.29 14.00
C ALA A 134 -14.54 -13.06 12.56
N SER A 135 -15.24 -11.94 12.29
CA SER A 135 -15.70 -11.64 10.93
C SER A 135 -14.54 -11.25 10.01
N TYR A 136 -13.54 -10.57 10.53
CA TYR A 136 -12.33 -10.24 9.79
C TYR A 136 -11.50 -11.50 9.47
N ALA A 137 -11.25 -12.36 10.46
CA ALA A 137 -10.53 -13.63 10.27
C ALA A 137 -11.23 -14.50 9.23
N LYS A 138 -12.56 -14.67 9.34
CA LYS A 138 -13.35 -15.42 8.36
C LYS A 138 -13.25 -14.84 6.95
N ALA A 139 -13.28 -13.52 6.82
CA ALA A 139 -13.11 -12.88 5.51
C ALA A 139 -11.69 -13.11 4.96
N LEU A 140 -10.66 -13.05 5.82
CA LEU A 140 -9.26 -13.30 5.41
C LEU A 140 -9.06 -14.76 4.98
N GLU A 141 -9.67 -15.72 5.69
CA GLU A 141 -9.70 -17.14 5.28
C GLU A 141 -10.37 -17.30 3.90
N GLY A 142 -11.50 -16.61 3.68
CA GLY A 142 -12.18 -16.59 2.39
C GLY A 142 -11.33 -15.97 1.27
N LEU A 143 -10.63 -14.89 1.57
CA LEU A 143 -9.68 -14.26 0.65
C LEU A 143 -8.55 -15.22 0.28
N HIS A 144 -7.89 -15.82 1.26
CA HIS A 144 -6.81 -16.79 1.06
C HIS A 144 -7.27 -18.02 0.26
N ALA A 145 -8.47 -18.52 0.53
CA ALA A 145 -9.06 -19.62 -0.25
C ALA A 145 -9.30 -19.25 -1.72
N GLY A 146 -9.73 -18.01 -1.98
CA GLY A 146 -9.85 -17.50 -3.34
C GLY A 146 -8.51 -17.29 -4.01
N MET A 147 -7.58 -16.65 -3.33
CA MET A 147 -6.22 -16.40 -3.84
C MET A 147 -5.48 -17.69 -4.21
N ALA A 148 -5.70 -18.78 -3.46
CA ALA A 148 -5.13 -20.09 -3.77
C ALA A 148 -5.65 -20.70 -5.09
N GLN A 149 -6.75 -20.18 -5.66
CA GLN A 149 -7.32 -20.63 -6.93
C GLN A 149 -6.84 -19.79 -8.12
N LEU A 150 -6.20 -18.64 -7.87
CA LEU A 150 -5.73 -17.78 -8.94
C LEU A 150 -4.36 -18.24 -9.44
N ASP A 151 -4.26 -18.44 -10.75
CA ASP A 151 -3.00 -18.66 -11.46
C ASP A 151 -2.50 -17.35 -12.06
N VAL A 152 -1.87 -16.52 -11.24
CA VAL A 152 -1.31 -15.20 -11.62
C VAL A 152 0.17 -15.16 -11.32
N VAL A 153 0.93 -14.51 -12.18
CA VAL A 153 2.33 -14.18 -11.92
C VAL A 153 2.38 -13.02 -10.93
N ALA A 154 2.90 -13.27 -9.75
CA ALA A 154 3.03 -12.28 -8.69
C ALA A 154 4.45 -12.27 -8.12
N PRO A 155 4.94 -11.12 -7.61
CA PRO A 155 6.21 -11.09 -6.89
C PRO A 155 6.16 -11.99 -5.66
N HIS A 156 7.32 -12.37 -5.15
CA HIS A 156 7.42 -13.10 -3.89
C HIS A 156 7.65 -12.13 -2.72
N PHE A 157 7.19 -12.45 -1.50
CA PHE A 157 7.41 -11.58 -0.33
C PHE A 157 8.90 -11.29 -0.11
N SER A 158 9.79 -12.23 -0.46
CA SER A 158 11.25 -12.05 -0.36
C SER A 158 11.81 -10.97 -1.28
N ASP A 159 11.09 -10.57 -2.32
CA ASP A 159 11.51 -9.47 -3.20
C ASP A 159 11.46 -8.15 -2.45
N ARG A 160 10.43 -7.96 -1.62
CA ARG A 160 10.30 -6.80 -0.70
C ARG A 160 11.40 -6.81 0.37
N VAL A 161 11.74 -7.99 0.90
CA VAL A 161 12.87 -8.16 1.82
C VAL A 161 14.18 -7.76 1.15
N SER A 162 14.40 -8.22 -0.08
CA SER A 162 15.59 -7.90 -0.88
C SER A 162 15.66 -6.40 -1.20
N GLU A 163 14.52 -5.76 -1.45
CA GLU A 163 14.44 -4.30 -1.66
C GLU A 163 14.84 -3.53 -0.40
N ALA A 164 14.31 -3.90 0.76
CA ALA A 164 14.68 -3.30 2.04
C ALA A 164 16.19 -3.51 2.34
N GLN A 165 16.75 -4.68 2.04
CA GLN A 165 18.18 -4.94 2.19
C GLN A 165 19.03 -4.07 1.26
N ARG A 166 18.62 -3.91 0.00
CA ARG A 166 19.31 -3.01 -0.97
C ARG A 166 19.26 -1.56 -0.52
N LEU A 167 18.12 -1.10 0.00
CA LEU A 167 17.97 0.24 0.56
C LEU A 167 18.95 0.46 1.71
N LEU A 168 19.00 -0.46 2.68
CA LEU A 168 19.93 -0.40 3.82
C LEU A 168 21.40 -0.51 3.40
N GLY A 169 21.70 -1.14 2.27
CA GLY A 169 23.04 -1.19 1.68
C GLY A 169 23.51 0.14 1.10
N SER A 170 22.58 1.08 0.85
CA SER A 170 22.89 2.40 0.31
C SER A 170 22.93 3.46 1.42
N HIS A 171 24.13 3.89 1.79
CA HIS A 171 24.31 4.97 2.79
C HIS A 171 23.72 6.30 2.29
N ASP A 172 23.79 6.58 0.99
CA ASP A 172 23.23 7.80 0.39
C ASP A 172 21.70 7.85 0.49
N ARG A 173 21.04 6.69 0.43
CA ARG A 173 19.59 6.58 0.58
C ARG A 173 19.15 6.62 2.04
N THR A 174 20.00 6.21 2.97
CA THR A 174 19.69 6.13 4.41
C THR A 174 20.76 6.82 5.28
N PRO A 175 21.10 8.11 5.01
CA PRO A 175 22.23 8.79 5.65
C PRO A 175 22.01 9.05 7.15
N ARG A 176 20.75 9.07 7.62
CA ARG A 176 20.39 9.34 9.02
C ARG A 176 20.33 8.08 9.88
N LEU A 177 20.49 6.89 9.28
CA LEU A 177 20.47 5.61 9.98
C LEU A 177 21.89 5.31 10.47
N ASP A 178 22.07 5.16 11.76
CA ASP A 178 23.38 4.82 12.33
C ASP A 178 23.79 3.36 12.02
N THR A 179 25.08 3.07 12.21
CA THR A 179 25.66 1.76 11.85
C THR A 179 25.04 0.63 12.65
N SER A 180 24.79 0.82 13.95
CA SER A 180 24.24 -0.25 14.81
C SER A 180 22.80 -0.58 14.48
N ASP A 181 21.99 0.42 14.12
CA ASP A 181 20.62 0.26 13.67
C ASP A 181 20.55 -0.43 12.30
N ARG A 182 21.42 -0.03 11.39
CA ARG A 182 21.57 -0.65 10.07
C ARG A 182 21.92 -2.13 10.18
N GLU A 183 22.87 -2.47 11.01
CA GLU A 183 23.26 -3.87 11.27
C GLU A 183 22.11 -4.67 11.87
N LEU A 184 21.40 -4.13 12.86
CA LEU A 184 20.23 -4.75 13.46
C LEU A 184 19.16 -5.07 12.37
N LEU A 185 18.83 -4.09 11.53
CA LEU A 185 17.84 -4.27 10.47
C LEU A 185 18.30 -5.30 9.44
N LEU A 186 19.52 -5.21 8.93
CA LEU A 186 20.07 -6.17 7.96
C LEU A 186 20.10 -7.60 8.51
N GLN A 187 20.53 -7.80 9.77
CA GLN A 187 20.54 -9.11 10.40
C GLN A 187 19.12 -9.65 10.58
N THR A 188 18.19 -8.79 11.01
CA THR A 188 16.77 -9.16 11.18
C THR A 188 16.16 -9.59 9.85
N LEU A 189 16.30 -8.79 8.80
CA LEU A 189 15.77 -9.11 7.47
C LEU A 189 16.32 -10.45 6.93
N ARG A 190 17.63 -10.67 7.05
CA ARG A 190 18.27 -11.92 6.60
C ARG A 190 17.79 -13.13 7.39
N ARG A 191 17.76 -13.00 8.72
CA ARG A 191 17.40 -14.11 9.61
C ARG A 191 15.93 -14.49 9.47
N CYS A 192 15.02 -13.50 9.59
CA CYS A 192 13.59 -13.77 9.52
C CYS A 192 13.18 -14.25 8.11
N GLY A 193 13.65 -13.59 7.05
CA GLY A 193 13.35 -14.01 5.68
C GLY A 193 13.76 -15.47 5.41
N ARG A 194 14.96 -15.86 5.86
CA ARG A 194 15.42 -17.26 5.76
C ARG A 194 14.56 -18.23 6.59
N ARG A 195 14.26 -17.90 7.87
CA ARG A 195 13.45 -18.76 8.73
C ARG A 195 12.04 -18.96 8.22
N ILE A 196 11.43 -17.89 7.68
CA ILE A 196 10.10 -17.98 7.07
C ILE A 196 10.15 -18.92 5.86
N TYR A 197 11.13 -18.74 4.98
CA TYR A 197 11.32 -19.62 3.81
C TYR A 197 11.55 -21.08 4.20
N GLU A 198 12.41 -21.37 5.19
CA GLU A 198 12.74 -22.73 5.64
C GLU A 198 11.56 -23.43 6.36
N ARG A 199 10.70 -22.68 7.04
CA ARG A 199 9.56 -23.24 7.81
C ARG A 199 8.26 -23.27 7.02
N SER A 200 8.14 -22.45 5.99
CA SER A 200 6.94 -22.39 5.17
C SER A 200 6.70 -23.74 4.48
N SER A 201 5.64 -24.41 4.86
CA SER A 201 5.24 -25.69 4.24
C SER A 201 4.34 -25.49 3.04
N ARG A 202 3.73 -24.31 2.90
CA ARG A 202 2.79 -23.96 1.84
C ARG A 202 2.87 -22.48 1.52
N GLU A 203 3.06 -22.18 0.26
CA GLU A 203 2.99 -20.83 -0.28
C GLU A 203 1.79 -20.67 -1.22
N GLN A 204 1.20 -19.51 -1.18
CA GLN A 204 0.08 -19.13 -2.03
C GLN A 204 0.17 -17.65 -2.41
N LEU A 205 -0.76 -17.17 -3.24
CA LEU A 205 -0.97 -15.76 -3.41
C LEU A 205 -1.53 -15.17 -2.12
N LEU A 206 -1.04 -14.01 -1.73
CA LEU A 206 -1.38 -13.26 -0.52
C LEU A 206 -1.84 -11.86 -0.90
N HIS A 207 -2.54 -11.18 0.00
CA HIS A 207 -2.82 -9.74 -0.10
C HIS A 207 -1.54 -8.91 0.01
N GLY A 208 -0.63 -9.33 0.89
CA GLY A 208 0.65 -8.66 1.16
C GLY A 208 0.58 -7.60 2.26
N GLU A 209 -0.55 -6.92 2.44
CA GLU A 209 -0.78 -5.91 3.49
C GLU A 209 -2.26 -5.85 3.92
N PRO A 210 -2.86 -6.93 4.41
CA PRO A 210 -4.28 -6.94 4.82
C PRO A 210 -4.49 -6.28 6.19
N HIS A 211 -3.90 -5.11 6.44
CA HIS A 211 -4.09 -4.37 7.69
C HIS A 211 -5.46 -3.67 7.73
N PRO A 212 -5.94 -3.19 8.91
CA PRO A 212 -7.27 -2.60 9.05
C PRO A 212 -7.57 -1.44 8.09
N GLY A 213 -6.56 -0.67 7.66
CA GLY A 213 -6.71 0.40 6.68
C GLY A 213 -7.02 -0.08 5.25
N ASN A 214 -6.81 -1.38 4.95
CA ASN A 214 -7.12 -2.01 3.68
C ASN A 214 -8.36 -2.90 3.76
N VAL A 215 -9.24 -2.61 4.73
CA VAL A 215 -10.48 -3.36 4.98
C VAL A 215 -11.67 -2.41 4.98
N LEU A 216 -12.71 -2.77 4.24
CA LEU A 216 -14.01 -2.11 4.30
C LEU A 216 -14.97 -2.95 5.13
N SER A 217 -15.53 -2.37 6.18
CA SER A 217 -16.71 -2.92 6.87
C SER A 217 -17.95 -2.48 6.11
N THR A 218 -18.73 -3.42 5.58
CA THR A 218 -19.95 -3.13 4.82
C THR A 218 -21.15 -3.85 5.43
N ALA A 219 -22.37 -3.46 5.05
CA ALA A 219 -23.58 -4.16 5.46
C ALA A 219 -23.60 -5.65 5.01
N ALA A 220 -22.88 -5.99 3.94
CA ALA A 220 -22.78 -7.36 3.41
C ALA A 220 -21.62 -8.15 4.00
N GLY A 221 -20.77 -7.52 4.81
CA GLY A 221 -19.58 -8.14 5.43
C GLY A 221 -18.30 -7.37 5.18
N VAL A 222 -17.18 -8.02 5.43
CA VAL A 222 -15.84 -7.48 5.30
C VAL A 222 -15.34 -7.64 3.86
N LEU A 223 -14.78 -6.59 3.26
CA LEU A 223 -14.15 -6.62 1.94
C LEU A 223 -12.72 -6.09 2.04
N PHE A 224 -11.80 -6.70 1.29
CA PHE A 224 -10.42 -6.23 1.15
C PHE A 224 -10.28 -5.31 -0.06
N ILE A 225 -9.39 -4.33 0.07
CA ILE A 225 -9.04 -3.33 -0.96
C ILE A 225 -7.53 -3.20 -1.06
N ASP A 226 -7.06 -2.51 -2.09
CA ASP A 226 -5.63 -2.21 -2.30
C ASP A 226 -4.77 -3.46 -2.57
N LEU A 227 -5.15 -4.19 -3.62
CA LEU A 227 -4.54 -5.46 -4.02
C LEU A 227 -3.21 -5.29 -4.78
N GLU A 228 -2.66 -4.08 -4.84
CA GLU A 228 -1.40 -3.81 -5.56
C GLU A 228 -0.16 -4.42 -4.89
N THR A 229 -0.27 -4.75 -3.60
CA THR A 229 0.81 -5.36 -2.81
C THR A 229 0.75 -6.88 -2.78
N CYS A 230 -0.18 -7.49 -3.53
CA CYS A 230 -0.30 -8.94 -3.60
C CYS A 230 1.04 -9.59 -3.97
N CYS A 231 1.38 -10.65 -3.26
CA CYS A 231 2.64 -11.38 -3.44
C CYS A 231 2.47 -12.85 -3.09
N ARG A 232 3.44 -13.69 -3.43
CA ARG A 232 3.47 -15.10 -3.01
C ARG A 232 4.21 -15.24 -1.68
N GLY A 233 3.71 -16.11 -0.83
CA GLY A 233 4.30 -16.42 0.47
C GLY A 233 3.39 -17.26 1.36
N PRO A 234 3.78 -17.50 2.62
CA PRO A 234 2.95 -18.17 3.61
C PRO A 234 1.87 -17.24 4.16
N ALA A 235 0.70 -17.80 4.54
CA ALA A 235 -0.41 -17.02 5.08
C ALA A 235 -0.04 -16.21 6.33
N GLU A 236 0.95 -16.67 7.09
CA GLU A 236 1.48 -16.00 8.27
C GLU A 236 2.14 -14.64 7.96
N PHE A 237 2.58 -14.43 6.72
CA PHE A 237 3.06 -13.12 6.29
C PHE A 237 1.92 -12.09 6.25
N ASP A 238 0.73 -12.48 5.75
CA ASP A 238 -0.47 -11.63 5.81
C ASP A 238 -0.95 -11.45 7.26
N LEU A 239 -0.93 -12.52 8.06
CA LEU A 239 -1.31 -12.47 9.47
C LEU A 239 -0.39 -11.57 10.32
N ALA A 240 0.81 -11.28 9.86
CA ALA A 240 1.68 -10.30 10.53
C ALA A 240 1.15 -8.86 10.46
N HIS A 241 0.23 -8.57 9.53
CA HIS A 241 -0.34 -7.24 9.31
C HIS A 241 -1.68 -7.02 10.02
N VAL A 242 -2.31 -8.06 10.55
CA VAL A 242 -3.64 -7.96 11.18
C VAL A 242 -3.56 -7.91 12.70
N PRO A 243 -4.58 -7.36 13.40
CA PRO A 243 -4.64 -7.33 14.87
C PRO A 243 -4.53 -8.73 15.50
N GLU A 244 -3.98 -8.80 16.72
CA GLU A 244 -3.79 -10.07 17.44
C GLU A 244 -5.05 -10.92 17.52
N ALA A 245 -6.18 -10.31 17.91
CA ALA A 245 -7.46 -11.00 18.01
C ALA A 245 -7.95 -11.63 16.68
N VAL A 246 -7.51 -11.07 15.53
CA VAL A 246 -7.80 -11.65 14.21
C VAL A 246 -6.91 -12.87 13.97
N CYS A 247 -5.63 -12.82 14.38
CA CYS A 247 -4.74 -13.99 14.31
C CYS A 247 -5.25 -15.14 15.17
N GLU A 248 -5.72 -14.84 16.39
CA GLU A 248 -6.30 -15.85 17.31
C GLU A 248 -7.57 -16.50 16.75
N ALA A 249 -8.35 -15.75 15.96
CA ALA A 249 -9.57 -16.25 15.32
C ALA A 249 -9.33 -16.95 13.97
N TYR A 250 -8.15 -16.79 13.37
CA TYR A 250 -7.79 -17.42 12.10
C TYR A 250 -7.33 -18.85 12.30
N SER A 251 -7.83 -19.79 11.46
CA SER A 251 -7.61 -21.22 11.63
C SER A 251 -6.28 -21.71 11.02
N GLY A 252 -5.55 -22.52 11.77
CA GLY A 252 -4.45 -23.36 11.24
C GLY A 252 -3.13 -22.65 10.95
N ALA A 253 -2.94 -21.39 11.41
CA ALA A 253 -1.68 -20.70 11.28
C ALA A 253 -0.66 -21.15 12.35
N ASP A 254 0.63 -21.06 12.01
CA ASP A 254 1.75 -21.30 12.95
C ASP A 254 2.07 -20.03 13.75
N PRO A 255 1.81 -19.99 15.08
CA PRO A 255 2.06 -18.79 15.90
C PRO A 255 3.53 -18.31 15.90
N GLU A 256 4.49 -19.26 15.82
CA GLU A 256 5.90 -18.88 15.76
C GLU A 256 6.23 -18.24 14.40
N LEU A 257 5.64 -18.74 13.33
CA LEU A 257 5.84 -18.17 12.01
C LEU A 257 5.18 -16.78 11.87
N ILE A 258 4.02 -16.56 12.53
CA ILE A 258 3.42 -15.23 12.66
C ILE A 258 4.38 -14.27 13.37
N GLN A 259 4.99 -14.68 14.47
CA GLN A 259 5.93 -13.84 15.20
C GLN A 259 7.18 -13.50 14.38
N GLU A 260 7.77 -14.48 13.66
CA GLU A 260 8.89 -14.21 12.74
C GLU A 260 8.48 -13.26 11.60
N SER A 261 7.26 -13.41 11.08
CA SER A 261 6.70 -12.53 10.03
C SER A 261 6.47 -11.11 10.56
N ARG A 262 5.95 -10.92 11.77
CA ARG A 262 5.83 -9.61 12.42
C ARG A 262 7.18 -8.93 12.59
N ARG A 263 8.17 -9.67 13.11
CA ARG A 263 9.52 -9.16 13.22
C ARG A 263 10.07 -8.71 11.86
N LEU A 264 9.81 -9.48 10.80
CA LEU A 264 10.22 -9.15 9.44
C LEU A 264 9.54 -7.87 8.96
N VAL A 265 8.22 -7.75 9.11
CA VAL A 265 7.42 -6.57 8.71
C VAL A 265 7.92 -5.32 9.44
N LEU A 266 8.12 -5.39 10.76
CA LEU A 266 8.66 -4.26 11.52
C LEU A 266 10.03 -3.81 11.00
N ALA A 267 10.92 -4.76 10.64
CA ALA A 267 12.23 -4.43 10.09
C ALA A 267 12.17 -3.84 8.68
N MET A 268 11.29 -4.33 7.81
CA MET A 268 11.08 -3.79 6.46
C MET A 268 10.56 -2.36 6.54
N VAL A 269 9.49 -2.14 7.31
CA VAL A 269 8.91 -0.79 7.46
C VAL A 269 9.90 0.15 8.13
N ALA A 270 10.65 -0.29 9.14
CA ALA A 270 11.72 0.52 9.73
C ALA A 270 12.74 0.95 8.67
N ALA A 271 13.18 0.05 7.78
CA ALA A 271 14.12 0.40 6.73
C ALA A 271 13.59 1.52 5.82
N TRP A 272 12.33 1.43 5.39
CA TRP A 272 11.72 2.46 4.54
C TRP A 272 11.57 3.82 5.23
N ARG A 273 11.34 3.87 6.55
CA ARG A 273 11.27 5.15 7.32
C ARG A 273 12.58 5.92 7.35
N TRP A 274 13.70 5.32 6.99
CA TRP A 274 15.01 5.97 6.91
C TRP A 274 15.42 6.35 5.50
N ASP A 275 14.64 5.98 4.50
CA ASP A 275 14.87 6.42 3.12
C ASP A 275 14.80 7.94 3.02
N THR A 276 15.68 8.54 2.23
CA THR A 276 15.63 9.98 1.90
C THR A 276 14.35 10.36 1.15
N ASP A 277 13.78 9.40 0.43
CA ASP A 277 12.56 9.59 -0.36
C ASP A 277 11.28 9.24 0.43
N ASP A 278 11.39 8.89 1.74
CA ASP A 278 10.24 8.58 2.58
C ASP A 278 9.38 9.82 2.85
N GLN A 279 8.14 9.80 2.39
CA GLN A 279 7.15 10.87 2.59
C GLN A 279 6.19 10.60 3.75
N PHE A 280 6.39 9.52 4.50
CA PHE A 280 5.52 9.22 5.62
C PHE A 280 5.57 10.32 6.68
N PRO A 281 4.42 10.87 7.10
CA PRO A 281 4.37 11.90 8.12
C PRO A 281 5.12 11.44 9.39
N LYS A 282 6.10 12.24 9.84
CA LYS A 282 6.96 11.89 10.99
C LYS A 282 7.75 10.57 10.81
N GLY A 283 8.14 10.19 9.57
CA GLY A 283 8.81 8.93 9.23
C GLY A 283 9.98 8.57 10.14
N ALA A 284 10.88 9.52 10.43
CA ALA A 284 12.01 9.28 11.37
C ALA A 284 11.57 8.95 12.82
N ARG A 285 10.44 9.50 13.29
CA ARG A 285 9.87 9.16 14.60
C ARG A 285 9.33 7.73 14.58
N ALA A 286 8.57 7.38 13.56
CA ALA A 286 8.08 6.03 13.34
C ALA A 286 9.23 5.02 13.23
N GLY A 287 10.28 5.33 12.46
CA GLY A 287 11.46 4.49 12.33
C GLY A 287 12.13 4.18 13.66
N ARG A 288 12.28 5.19 14.55
CA ARG A 288 12.80 4.98 15.91
C ARG A 288 11.89 4.10 16.77
N ALA A 289 10.57 4.25 16.65
CA ALA A 289 9.63 3.40 17.40
C ALA A 289 9.73 1.93 16.97
N LEU A 290 9.82 1.68 15.68
CA LEU A 290 10.01 0.34 15.12
C LEU A 290 11.34 -0.29 15.58
N LEU A 291 12.42 0.48 15.60
CA LEU A 291 13.71 0.02 16.13
C LEU A 291 13.63 -0.32 17.64
N ARG A 292 12.90 0.48 18.43
CA ARG A 292 12.67 0.16 19.86
C ARG A 292 11.88 -1.15 20.00
N ALA A 293 10.82 -1.34 19.22
CA ALA A 293 10.03 -2.57 19.24
C ALA A 293 10.88 -3.80 18.87
N LEU A 294 11.75 -3.69 17.85
CA LEU A 294 12.67 -4.77 17.48
C LEU A 294 13.68 -5.11 18.58
N ARG A 295 14.18 -4.11 19.33
CA ARG A 295 15.11 -4.31 20.44
C ARG A 295 14.46 -4.86 21.71
N ALA A 296 13.18 -4.57 21.92
CA ALA A 296 12.43 -5.08 23.07
C ALA A 296 12.28 -6.61 23.04
N GLY A 297 12.32 -7.21 21.85
CA GLY A 297 12.21 -8.65 21.70
C GLY A 297 10.75 -9.14 21.67
N PRO A 298 10.53 -10.48 21.62
CA PRO A 298 9.20 -11.05 21.53
C PRO A 298 8.40 -10.89 22.85
N PRO A 299 7.05 -10.89 22.78
CA PRO A 299 6.28 -11.00 21.53
C PRO A 299 6.34 -9.69 20.73
N TRP A 300 6.58 -9.79 19.41
CA TRP A 300 6.60 -8.59 18.57
C TRP A 300 5.18 -8.09 18.31
N PRO A 301 4.94 -6.78 18.54
CA PRO A 301 3.64 -6.17 18.27
C PRO A 301 3.35 -6.13 16.76
N THR A 302 2.09 -5.95 16.42
CA THR A 302 1.69 -5.61 15.06
C THR A 302 2.11 -4.18 14.70
N LEU A 303 2.18 -3.87 13.40
CA LEU A 303 2.63 -2.56 12.92
C LEU A 303 1.75 -1.42 13.44
N ASP A 304 0.43 -1.61 13.44
CA ASP A 304 -0.56 -0.63 13.91
C ASP A 304 -0.37 -0.28 15.39
N VAL A 305 -0.08 -1.25 16.24
CA VAL A 305 0.20 -1.02 17.67
C VAL A 305 1.42 -0.10 17.84
N VAL A 306 2.51 -0.34 17.09
CA VAL A 306 3.71 0.51 17.15
C VAL A 306 3.42 1.92 16.62
N MET A 307 2.68 2.02 15.53
CA MET A 307 2.40 3.30 14.88
C MET A 307 1.43 4.17 15.68
N ASN A 308 0.42 3.57 16.31
CA ASN A 308 -0.57 4.29 17.12
C ASN A 308 -0.01 4.84 18.44
N GLN A 309 1.05 4.23 19.00
CA GLN A 309 1.73 4.76 20.20
C GLN A 309 2.51 6.06 19.93
N GLU A 310 2.71 6.42 18.68
CA GLU A 310 3.50 7.58 18.27
C GLU A 310 2.63 8.75 17.72
N THR A 311 1.31 8.57 17.64
CA THR A 311 0.36 9.62 17.26
C THR A 311 0.01 10.47 18.47
#